data_87b4ad872e91e46370847ef01d6a353a
#
_entry.id   87b4ad872e91e46370847ef01d6a353a
#
_cell.length_a   1.000
_cell.length_b   1.000
_cell.length_c   1.000
_cell.angle_alpha   90.00
_cell.angle_beta   90.00
_cell.angle_gamma   90.00
#
_symmetry.space_group_name_H-M   'P 1'
#
loop_
_entity.id
_entity.type
_entity.pdbx_description
1 polymer ?
#
loop_
_entity_poly.entity_id
_entity_poly.type
_entity_poly.pdbx_seq_one_letter_code
_entity_poly.pdbx_strand_id
1 'polypeptide(L)'
;MVKGILIEEQFDSTNENGQLALFSSHFRKEAIIMKEITTEKLRRFNLIMGGLHLIQGITMLFLATNVIQKIGEFSPEISQFYLAFNPETRSLETASRVLFELPFGVMVASFLFISAIAHALVSIPKKLNEIYNADLAKGINKFRWFEYALSSSIMIVLIATLFGIYDIASLILIFIVNATMNLFGLVMEQLNVGRSKDNIEWGPFIWGSIAGVAPWIAILLYMFGTGNFGEVPWFVWAIVGTYFVAFNTFPINMILQYKKVGKWADYLYGERVYIVLSLIAKSILAWLVLFGAMQP
;
A
#
# COMPACT_ATOMS: atom_id res chain seq x y z
N MET A 1 62.11 -23.37 -35.58
CA MET A 1 61.16 -22.43 -36.19
C MET A 1 59.67 -22.79 -35.97
N VAL A 2 59.33 -24.04 -35.79
CA VAL A 2 57.91 -24.46 -35.65
C VAL A 2 57.33 -24.28 -34.24
N LYS A 3 58.15 -24.25 -33.18
CA LYS A 3 57.67 -24.06 -31.80
C LYS A 3 57.33 -22.61 -31.40
N GLY A 4 57.89 -21.63 -32.10
CA GLY A 4 57.64 -20.20 -31.83
C GLY A 4 56.28 -19.74 -32.35
N ILE A 5 55.84 -20.24 -33.52
CA ILE A 5 54.62 -19.85 -34.17
C ILE A 5 53.38 -20.38 -33.42
N LEU A 6 53.48 -21.58 -32.86
CA LEU A 6 52.36 -22.17 -32.06
C LEU A 6 52.14 -21.47 -30.72
N ILE A 7 53.22 -20.84 -30.15
CA ILE A 7 53.10 -20.10 -28.90
C ILE A 7 52.46 -18.73 -29.13
N GLU A 8 52.77 -18.07 -30.26
CA GLU A 8 52.15 -16.79 -30.65
C GLU A 8 50.68 -16.92 -30.99
N GLU A 9 50.25 -17.95 -31.75
CA GLU A 9 48.83 -18.18 -32.04
C GLU A 9 48.01 -18.56 -30.81
N GLN A 10 48.60 -19.30 -29.85
CA GLN A 10 47.91 -19.66 -28.60
C GLN A 10 47.83 -18.49 -27.63
N PHE A 11 48.77 -17.54 -27.68
CA PHE A 11 48.77 -16.33 -26.85
C PHE A 11 47.76 -15.31 -27.35
N ASP A 12 47.59 -15.20 -28.69
CA ASP A 12 46.64 -14.27 -29.28
C ASP A 12 45.20 -14.72 -29.10
N SER A 13 44.89 -16.02 -29.24
CA SER A 13 43.55 -16.55 -29.01
C SER A 13 43.08 -16.47 -27.56
N THR A 14 44.00 -16.59 -26.57
CA THR A 14 43.67 -16.38 -25.16
C THR A 14 43.53 -14.90 -24.83
N ASN A 15 44.17 -13.99 -25.56
CA ASN A 15 44.05 -12.56 -25.33
C ASN A 15 42.72 -12.01 -25.91
N GLU A 16 42.29 -12.47 -27.09
CA GLU A 16 40.97 -12.11 -27.65
C GLU A 16 39.80 -12.59 -26.79
N ASN A 17 39.83 -13.83 -26.34
CA ASN A 17 38.80 -14.36 -25.44
C ASN A 17 38.79 -13.67 -24.08
N GLY A 18 39.95 -13.30 -23.55
CA GLY A 18 40.09 -12.52 -22.32
C GLY A 18 39.58 -11.07 -22.50
N GLN A 19 39.90 -10.43 -23.63
CA GLN A 19 39.40 -9.08 -23.92
C GLN A 19 37.88 -9.08 -24.19
N LEU A 20 37.35 -10.05 -24.91
CA LEU A 20 35.91 -10.22 -25.12
C LEU A 20 35.16 -10.49 -23.80
N ALA A 21 35.74 -11.30 -22.91
CA ALA A 21 35.19 -11.55 -21.59
C ALA A 21 35.20 -10.30 -20.68
N LEU A 22 36.27 -9.54 -20.71
CA LEU A 22 36.40 -8.25 -20.00
C LEU A 22 35.44 -7.20 -20.57
N PHE A 23 35.33 -7.10 -21.90
CA PHE A 23 34.41 -6.21 -22.58
C PHE A 23 32.97 -6.57 -22.27
N SER A 24 32.60 -7.85 -22.36
CA SER A 24 31.29 -8.35 -21.98
C SER A 24 30.96 -8.12 -20.48
N SER A 25 31.96 -8.27 -19.59
CA SER A 25 31.82 -8.01 -18.17
C SER A 25 31.66 -6.51 -17.87
N HIS A 26 32.39 -5.67 -18.64
CA HIS A 26 32.29 -4.21 -18.51
C HIS A 26 30.91 -3.71 -18.99
N PHE A 27 30.44 -4.14 -20.16
CA PHE A 27 29.07 -3.82 -20.63
C PHE A 27 27.98 -4.36 -19.70
N ARG A 28 28.18 -5.53 -19.12
CA ARG A 28 27.27 -6.10 -18.13
C ARG A 28 27.27 -5.27 -16.83
N LYS A 29 28.44 -4.79 -16.39
CA LYS A 29 28.56 -3.87 -15.24
C LYS A 29 27.94 -2.51 -15.54
N GLU A 30 28.19 -1.91 -16.72
CA GLU A 30 27.57 -0.64 -17.09
C GLU A 30 26.03 -0.77 -17.26
N ALA A 31 25.54 -1.86 -17.83
CA ALA A 31 24.11 -2.15 -17.93
C ALA A 31 23.46 -2.37 -16.55
N ILE A 32 24.20 -2.92 -15.58
CA ILE A 32 23.78 -3.07 -14.18
C ILE A 32 23.79 -1.70 -13.49
N ILE A 33 24.85 -0.89 -13.67
CA ILE A 33 24.99 0.44 -13.10
C ILE A 33 23.90 1.40 -13.64
N MET A 34 23.57 1.33 -14.92
CA MET A 34 22.46 2.11 -15.50
C MET A 34 21.08 1.69 -14.98
N LYS A 35 20.96 0.52 -14.36
CA LYS A 35 19.72 -0.04 -13.79
C LYS A 35 19.62 0.11 -12.27
N GLU A 36 20.67 0.56 -11.61
CA GLU A 36 20.72 0.70 -10.16
C GLU A 36 19.81 1.84 -9.68
N ILE A 37 18.95 1.54 -8.71
CA ILE A 37 18.07 2.55 -8.11
C ILE A 37 18.87 3.28 -7.04
N THR A 38 19.19 4.55 -7.30
CA THR A 38 19.87 5.42 -6.33
C THR A 38 18.83 6.18 -5.49
N THR A 39 19.24 6.63 -4.30
CA THR A 39 18.40 7.48 -3.44
C THR A 39 17.97 8.76 -4.13
N GLU A 40 18.80 9.34 -5.01
CA GLU A 40 18.42 10.52 -5.80
C GLU A 40 17.33 10.20 -6.84
N LYS A 41 17.47 9.08 -7.57
CA LYS A 41 16.41 8.62 -8.49
C LYS A 41 15.13 8.33 -7.74
N LEU A 42 15.22 7.73 -6.55
CA LEU A 42 14.06 7.44 -5.71
C LEU A 42 13.41 8.73 -5.20
N ARG A 43 14.21 9.75 -4.83
CA ARG A 43 13.70 11.08 -4.45
C ARG A 43 12.89 11.73 -5.56
N ARG A 44 13.42 11.75 -6.80
CA ARG A 44 12.70 12.27 -7.98
C ARG A 44 11.43 11.47 -8.25
N PHE A 45 11.51 10.16 -8.10
CA PHE A 45 10.36 9.27 -8.26
C PHE A 45 9.27 9.56 -7.22
N ASN A 46 9.63 9.74 -5.95
CA ASN A 46 8.71 10.15 -4.89
C ASN A 46 8.02 11.49 -5.23
N LEU A 47 8.75 12.49 -5.74
CA LEU A 47 8.17 13.78 -6.13
C LEU A 47 7.11 13.62 -7.24
N ILE A 48 7.40 12.80 -8.25
CA ILE A 48 6.46 12.55 -9.35
C ILE A 48 5.21 11.85 -8.82
N MET A 49 5.39 10.80 -8.02
CA MET A 49 4.26 10.03 -7.47
C MET A 49 3.43 10.86 -6.48
N GLY A 50 4.09 11.70 -5.67
CA GLY A 50 3.41 12.67 -4.81
C GLY A 50 2.59 13.68 -5.59
N GLY A 51 3.13 14.18 -6.71
CA GLY A 51 2.39 15.04 -7.63
C GLY A 51 1.15 14.37 -8.23
N LEU A 52 1.27 13.10 -8.63
CA LEU A 52 0.15 12.32 -9.14
C LEU A 52 -0.93 12.09 -8.06
N HIS A 53 -0.55 11.77 -6.83
CA HIS A 53 -1.50 11.68 -5.71
C HIS A 53 -2.19 13.00 -5.43
N LEU A 54 -1.45 14.12 -5.46
CA LEU A 54 -2.00 15.46 -5.24
C LEU A 54 -3.03 15.84 -6.31
N ILE A 55 -2.70 15.64 -7.59
CA ILE A 55 -3.61 15.90 -8.71
C ILE A 55 -4.88 15.07 -8.57
N GLN A 56 -4.75 13.77 -8.30
CA GLN A 56 -5.90 12.91 -8.10
C GLN A 56 -6.74 13.33 -6.88
N GLY A 57 -6.10 13.69 -5.75
CA GLY A 57 -6.80 14.17 -4.55
C GLY A 57 -7.60 15.44 -4.82
N ILE A 58 -7.02 16.42 -5.53
CA ILE A 58 -7.72 17.65 -5.95
C ILE A 58 -8.88 17.32 -6.90
N THR A 59 -8.64 16.44 -7.89
CA THR A 59 -9.69 16.03 -8.83
C THR A 59 -10.85 15.34 -8.10
N MET A 60 -10.57 14.40 -7.19
CA MET A 60 -11.60 13.71 -6.41
C MET A 60 -12.39 14.67 -5.53
N LEU A 61 -11.71 15.58 -4.84
CA LEU A 61 -12.37 16.58 -4.00
C LEU A 61 -13.29 17.50 -4.85
N PHE A 62 -12.79 17.98 -6.00
CA PHE A 62 -13.55 18.81 -6.90
C PHE A 62 -14.79 18.09 -7.47
N LEU A 63 -14.62 16.84 -7.92
CA LEU A 63 -15.73 16.04 -8.43
C LEU A 63 -16.78 15.77 -7.35
N ALA A 64 -16.35 15.43 -6.15
CA ALA A 64 -17.24 15.11 -5.04
C ALA A 64 -18.02 16.31 -4.50
N THR A 65 -17.45 17.54 -4.59
CA THR A 65 -18.06 18.73 -3.98
C THR A 65 -18.80 19.62 -4.99
N ASN A 66 -18.42 19.56 -6.29
CA ASN A 66 -18.93 20.55 -7.26
C ASN A 66 -19.60 19.95 -8.49
N VAL A 67 -19.33 18.70 -8.84
CA VAL A 67 -19.74 18.15 -10.14
C VAL A 67 -20.73 17.00 -10.00
N ILE A 68 -20.51 16.10 -9.06
CA ILE A 68 -21.30 14.87 -8.96
C ILE A 68 -22.13 14.93 -7.69
N GLN A 69 -23.35 15.47 -7.80
CA GLN A 69 -24.29 15.61 -6.68
C GLN A 69 -24.53 14.29 -5.96
N LYS A 70 -24.70 13.18 -6.68
CA LYS A 70 -24.89 11.84 -6.09
C LYS A 70 -23.77 11.42 -5.16
N ILE A 71 -22.51 11.86 -5.37
CA ILE A 71 -21.41 11.56 -4.47
C ILE A 71 -21.45 12.45 -3.23
N GLY A 72 -21.83 13.72 -3.41
CA GLY A 72 -22.06 14.62 -2.28
C GLY A 72 -23.24 14.19 -1.41
N GLU A 73 -24.25 13.55 -2.02
CA GLU A 73 -25.42 13.01 -1.36
C GLU A 73 -25.16 11.64 -0.69
N PHE A 74 -24.15 10.87 -1.15
CA PHE A 74 -23.74 9.63 -0.49
C PHE A 74 -22.95 9.94 0.77
N SER A 75 -23.69 10.18 1.84
CA SER A 75 -23.17 10.46 3.17
C SER A 75 -23.78 9.47 4.16
N PRO A 76 -23.16 8.27 4.33
CA PRO A 76 -23.70 7.27 5.25
C PRO A 76 -23.73 7.80 6.68
N GLU A 77 -24.87 7.60 7.36
CA GLU A 77 -25.06 7.97 8.75
C GLU A 77 -24.29 7.02 9.68
N ILE A 78 -23.28 7.55 10.34
CA ILE A 78 -22.50 6.78 11.31
C ILE A 78 -23.23 6.80 12.65
N SER A 79 -23.54 5.60 13.15
CA SER A 79 -24.40 5.38 14.30
C SER A 79 -23.63 4.75 15.45
N GLN A 80 -24.15 4.97 16.64
CA GLN A 80 -23.73 4.27 17.86
C GLN A 80 -24.88 3.39 18.34
N PHE A 81 -24.62 2.11 18.59
CA PHE A 81 -25.55 1.18 19.22
C PHE A 81 -25.26 1.07 20.72
N TYR A 82 -26.33 0.99 21.52
CA TYR A 82 -26.24 0.87 22.95
C TYR A 82 -27.47 0.18 23.53
N LEU A 83 -27.42 -0.25 24.79
CA LEU A 83 -28.58 -0.80 25.46
C LEU A 83 -29.33 0.32 26.19
N ALA A 84 -30.62 0.43 25.94
CA ALA A 84 -31.54 1.33 26.63
C ALA A 84 -32.56 0.52 27.42
N PHE A 85 -32.93 0.99 28.62
CA PHE A 85 -34.00 0.38 29.40
C PHE A 85 -35.35 0.84 28.84
N ASN A 86 -36.20 -0.12 28.47
CA ASN A 86 -37.57 0.13 28.06
C ASN A 86 -38.51 -0.06 29.26
N PRO A 87 -39.15 1.02 29.78
CA PRO A 87 -40.02 0.94 30.95
C PRO A 87 -41.29 0.09 30.72
N GLU A 88 -41.77 -0.01 29.47
CA GLU A 88 -42.98 -0.74 29.10
C GLU A 88 -42.76 -2.25 29.18
N THR A 89 -41.65 -2.71 28.55
CA THR A 89 -41.27 -4.13 28.52
C THR A 89 -40.46 -4.55 29.75
N ARG A 90 -39.98 -3.58 30.56
CA ARG A 90 -39.06 -3.77 31.70
C ARG A 90 -37.80 -4.53 31.32
N SER A 91 -37.31 -4.34 30.08
CA SER A 91 -36.15 -5.03 29.52
C SER A 91 -35.14 -4.04 28.97
N LEU A 92 -33.90 -4.52 28.80
CA LEU A 92 -32.89 -3.80 28.03
C LEU A 92 -33.04 -4.12 26.55
N GLU A 93 -33.20 -3.10 25.75
CA GLU A 93 -33.40 -3.22 24.31
C GLU A 93 -32.27 -2.48 23.57
N THR A 94 -31.91 -2.97 22.41
CA THR A 94 -30.90 -2.29 21.57
C THR A 94 -31.48 -1.00 21.01
N ALA A 95 -30.82 0.10 21.28
CA ALA A 95 -31.12 1.42 20.74
C ALA A 95 -29.95 1.91 19.90
N SER A 96 -30.20 2.84 19.00
CA SER A 96 -29.17 3.50 18.21
C SER A 96 -29.40 4.99 18.15
N ARG A 97 -28.32 5.73 17.92
CA ARG A 97 -28.37 7.16 17.60
C ARG A 97 -27.39 7.47 16.49
N VAL A 98 -27.76 8.33 15.56
CA VAL A 98 -26.87 8.90 14.55
C VAL A 98 -25.94 9.88 15.25
N LEU A 99 -24.64 9.76 14.95
CA LEU A 99 -23.61 10.65 15.49
C LEU A 99 -23.27 11.75 14.48
N PHE A 100 -23.05 11.38 13.23
CA PHE A 100 -22.75 12.27 12.13
C PHE A 100 -22.93 11.56 10.79
N GLU A 101 -22.99 12.34 9.72
CA GLU A 101 -22.91 11.88 8.35
C GLU A 101 -21.46 11.88 7.89
N LEU A 102 -20.99 10.76 7.31
CA LEU A 102 -19.63 10.64 6.82
C LEU A 102 -19.50 11.35 5.45
N PRO A 103 -18.69 12.41 5.32
CA PRO A 103 -18.48 13.09 4.04
C PRO A 103 -17.61 12.21 3.12
N PHE A 104 -18.25 11.22 2.48
CA PHE A 104 -17.57 10.12 1.81
C PHE A 104 -16.57 10.57 0.75
N GLY A 105 -16.96 11.49 -0.13
CA GLY A 105 -16.08 12.02 -1.18
C GLY A 105 -14.86 12.76 -0.65
N VAL A 106 -15.02 13.51 0.47
CA VAL A 106 -13.90 14.19 1.14
C VAL A 106 -12.94 13.15 1.75
N MET A 107 -13.48 12.09 2.34
CA MET A 107 -12.66 11.01 2.89
C MET A 107 -11.88 10.26 1.81
N VAL A 108 -12.44 10.08 0.60
CA VAL A 108 -11.71 9.54 -0.55
C VAL A 108 -10.54 10.44 -0.93
N ALA A 109 -10.74 11.76 -1.01
CA ALA A 109 -9.65 12.68 -1.31
C ALA A 109 -8.58 12.68 -0.20
N SER A 110 -8.96 12.49 1.06
CA SER A 110 -8.05 12.58 2.20
C SER A 110 -6.90 11.57 2.16
N PHE A 111 -7.16 10.29 1.81
CA PHE A 111 -6.08 9.31 1.75
C PHE A 111 -5.10 9.56 0.58
N LEU A 112 -5.56 10.21 -0.49
CA LEU A 112 -4.69 10.65 -1.59
C LEU A 112 -3.80 11.83 -1.14
N PHE A 113 -4.36 12.80 -0.41
CA PHE A 113 -3.59 13.91 0.16
C PHE A 113 -2.58 13.44 1.20
N ILE A 114 -2.92 12.48 2.05
CA ILE A 114 -1.98 11.89 3.02
C ILE A 114 -0.76 11.33 2.29
N SER A 115 -0.97 10.60 1.19
CA SER A 115 0.13 10.07 0.38
C SER A 115 0.94 11.18 -0.30
N ALA A 116 0.28 12.18 -0.87
CA ALA A 116 0.96 13.33 -1.46
C ALA A 116 1.85 14.06 -0.43
N ILE A 117 1.33 14.29 0.77
CA ILE A 117 2.07 14.91 1.87
C ILE A 117 3.26 14.04 2.29
N ALA A 118 3.07 12.72 2.45
CA ALA A 118 4.15 11.82 2.83
C ALA A 118 5.28 11.83 1.78
N HIS A 119 4.95 11.75 0.49
CA HIS A 119 5.92 11.87 -0.60
C HIS A 119 6.64 13.24 -0.60
N ALA A 120 5.91 14.33 -0.32
CA ALA A 120 6.51 15.65 -0.19
C ALA A 120 7.47 15.73 1.00
N LEU A 121 7.10 15.19 2.16
CA LEU A 121 7.92 15.19 3.37
C LEU A 121 9.25 14.46 3.18
N VAL A 122 9.26 13.30 2.52
CA VAL A 122 10.51 12.54 2.28
C VAL A 122 11.36 13.12 1.15
N SER A 123 10.82 14.05 0.35
CA SER A 123 11.48 14.53 -0.86
C SER A 123 11.88 15.99 -0.82
N ILE A 124 11.06 16.90 -0.24
CA ILE A 124 11.28 18.35 -0.32
C ILE A 124 12.20 18.83 0.80
N PRO A 125 11.91 18.63 2.10
CA PRO A 125 12.75 19.14 3.17
C PRO A 125 14.06 18.36 3.26
N LYS A 126 15.20 19.04 3.10
CA LYS A 126 16.53 18.43 3.11
C LYS A 126 16.75 17.54 4.34
N LYS A 127 16.45 18.03 5.54
CA LYS A 127 16.62 17.29 6.80
C LYS A 127 15.81 15.99 6.83
N LEU A 128 14.54 16.01 6.40
CA LEU A 128 13.70 14.81 6.38
C LEU A 128 14.15 13.83 5.31
N ASN A 129 14.61 14.32 4.15
CA ASN A 129 15.19 13.47 3.11
C ASN A 129 16.49 12.80 3.57
N GLU A 130 17.33 13.48 4.32
CA GLU A 130 18.54 12.88 4.91
C GLU A 130 18.19 11.78 5.92
N ILE A 131 17.20 12.00 6.79
CA ILE A 131 16.70 10.98 7.73
C ILE A 131 16.11 9.79 6.97
N TYR A 132 15.30 10.05 5.95
CA TYR A 132 14.71 9.02 5.09
C TYR A 132 15.78 8.15 4.43
N ASN A 133 16.80 8.78 3.81
CA ASN A 133 17.89 8.05 3.16
C ASN A 133 18.74 7.25 4.16
N ALA A 134 18.97 7.77 5.37
CA ALA A 134 19.69 7.06 6.42
C ALA A 134 18.91 5.84 6.94
N ASP A 135 17.59 5.93 7.02
CA ASP A 135 16.74 4.78 7.38
C ASP A 135 16.71 3.75 6.24
N LEU A 136 16.58 4.18 4.98
CA LEU A 136 16.62 3.26 3.82
C LEU A 136 17.94 2.48 3.73
N ALA A 137 19.07 3.12 4.07
CA ALA A 137 20.37 2.44 4.11
C ALA A 137 20.43 1.31 5.15
N LYS A 138 19.53 1.33 6.15
CA LYS A 138 19.37 0.26 7.16
C LYS A 138 18.29 -0.75 6.78
N GLY A 139 17.61 -0.57 5.65
CA GLY A 139 16.45 -1.38 5.26
C GLY A 139 15.19 -1.05 6.04
N ILE A 140 14.99 0.21 6.44
CA ILE A 140 13.81 0.69 7.17
C ILE A 140 13.17 1.87 6.42
N ASN A 141 11.84 1.89 6.37
CA ASN A 141 11.11 3.08 5.92
C ASN A 141 9.97 3.43 6.87
N LYS A 142 10.25 4.18 7.92
CA LYS A 142 9.27 4.63 8.91
C LYS A 142 8.14 5.47 8.29
N PHE A 143 8.48 6.37 7.36
CA PHE A 143 7.50 7.26 6.72
C PHE A 143 6.44 6.48 5.97
N ARG A 144 6.81 5.44 5.23
CA ARG A 144 5.89 4.55 4.54
C ARG A 144 4.92 3.87 5.51
N TRP A 145 5.42 3.30 6.59
CA TRP A 145 4.60 2.56 7.53
C TRP A 145 3.61 3.44 8.28
N PHE A 146 4.01 4.65 8.69
CA PHE A 146 3.09 5.61 9.30
C PHE A 146 2.07 6.14 8.28
N GLU A 147 2.49 6.41 7.06
CA GLU A 147 1.59 6.82 5.98
C GLU A 147 0.56 5.71 5.70
N TYR A 148 1.00 4.46 5.57
CA TYR A 148 0.10 3.33 5.33
C TYR A 148 -0.83 3.08 6.52
N ALA A 149 -0.33 3.16 7.75
CA ALA A 149 -1.16 3.02 8.94
C ALA A 149 -2.34 4.00 8.94
N LEU A 150 -2.14 5.22 8.44
CA LEU A 150 -3.19 6.22 8.35
C LEU A 150 -4.03 6.07 7.07
N SER A 151 -3.40 6.10 5.90
CA SER A 151 -4.12 6.16 4.63
C SER A 151 -4.87 4.86 4.31
N SER A 152 -4.26 3.68 4.52
CA SER A 152 -4.93 2.41 4.27
C SER A 152 -6.03 2.11 5.28
N SER A 153 -5.94 2.65 6.50
CA SER A 153 -7.01 2.50 7.49
C SER A 153 -8.22 3.36 7.16
N ILE A 154 -8.03 4.54 6.60
CA ILE A 154 -9.13 5.31 6.00
C ILE A 154 -9.75 4.53 4.84
N MET A 155 -8.92 3.95 3.97
CA MET A 155 -9.39 3.17 2.83
C MET A 155 -10.25 1.98 3.25
N ILE A 156 -9.82 1.17 4.21
CA ILE A 156 -10.58 0.00 4.65
C ILE A 156 -11.87 0.37 5.38
N VAL A 157 -11.88 1.50 6.12
CA VAL A 157 -13.10 2.06 6.72
C VAL A 157 -14.10 2.46 5.64
N LEU A 158 -13.66 3.15 4.58
CA LEU A 158 -14.53 3.50 3.45
C LEU A 158 -15.08 2.25 2.75
N ILE A 159 -14.27 1.21 2.57
CA ILE A 159 -14.76 -0.07 2.05
C ILE A 159 -15.80 -0.66 3.00
N ALA A 160 -15.54 -0.69 4.30
CA ALA A 160 -16.48 -1.21 5.30
C ALA A 160 -17.83 -0.49 5.27
N THR A 161 -17.84 0.84 5.12
CA THR A 161 -19.08 1.61 5.01
C THR A 161 -19.84 1.33 3.71
N LEU A 162 -19.18 1.03 2.60
CA LEU A 162 -19.84 0.58 1.36
C LEU A 162 -20.59 -0.75 1.54
N PHE A 163 -20.18 -1.57 2.52
CA PHE A 163 -20.84 -2.84 2.85
C PHE A 163 -21.83 -2.74 4.03
N GLY A 164 -22.15 -1.52 4.48
CA GLY A 164 -23.16 -1.29 5.50
C GLY A 164 -22.66 -1.35 6.94
N ILE A 165 -21.35 -1.32 7.18
CA ILE A 165 -20.79 -1.20 8.52
C ILE A 165 -20.84 0.28 8.91
N TYR A 166 -21.88 0.67 9.64
CA TYR A 166 -22.08 2.06 10.08
C TYR A 166 -21.92 2.27 11.59
N ASP A 167 -21.71 1.20 12.36
CA ASP A 167 -21.41 1.29 13.78
C ASP A 167 -20.03 1.88 14.03
N ILE A 168 -20.00 3.00 14.77
CA ILE A 168 -18.77 3.74 15.05
C ILE A 168 -17.71 2.90 15.79
N ALA A 169 -18.13 2.02 16.70
CA ALA A 169 -17.21 1.18 17.46
C ALA A 169 -16.52 0.17 16.52
N SER A 170 -17.28 -0.45 15.63
CA SER A 170 -16.76 -1.36 14.61
C SER A 170 -15.80 -0.66 13.65
N LEU A 171 -16.13 0.55 13.20
CA LEU A 171 -15.25 1.34 12.31
C LEU A 171 -13.95 1.75 12.99
N ILE A 172 -14.01 2.17 14.25
CA ILE A 172 -12.80 2.49 15.05
C ILE A 172 -11.92 1.24 15.19
N LEU A 173 -12.50 0.08 15.53
CA LEU A 173 -11.74 -1.16 15.65
C LEU A 173 -11.12 -1.60 14.31
N ILE A 174 -11.86 -1.50 13.21
CA ILE A 174 -11.34 -1.77 11.85
C ILE A 174 -10.15 -0.86 11.54
N PHE A 175 -10.27 0.44 11.83
CA PHE A 175 -9.20 1.41 11.62
C PHE A 175 -7.96 1.04 12.42
N ILE A 176 -8.11 0.83 13.73
CA ILE A 176 -6.98 0.55 14.66
C ILE A 176 -6.30 -0.76 14.31
N VAL A 177 -7.06 -1.82 14.03
CA VAL A 177 -6.50 -3.13 13.68
C VAL A 177 -5.73 -3.07 12.35
N ASN A 178 -6.25 -2.35 11.36
CA ASN A 178 -5.54 -2.14 10.09
C ASN A 178 -4.28 -1.26 10.26
N ALA A 179 -4.35 -0.22 11.08
CA ALA A 179 -3.17 0.59 11.41
C ALA A 179 -2.10 -0.26 12.10
N THR A 180 -2.50 -1.11 13.05
CA THR A 180 -1.61 -2.03 13.77
C THR A 180 -0.95 -3.03 12.81
N MET A 181 -1.68 -3.58 11.84
CA MET A 181 -1.13 -4.42 10.78
C MET A 181 0.05 -3.72 10.06
N ASN A 182 -0.14 -2.46 9.68
CA ASN A 182 0.93 -1.69 9.02
C ASN A 182 2.11 -1.42 9.95
N LEU A 183 1.86 -1.13 11.24
CA LEU A 183 2.94 -0.92 12.20
C LEU A 183 3.73 -2.21 12.49
N PHE A 184 3.11 -3.39 12.40
CA PHE A 184 3.86 -4.66 12.37
C PHE A 184 4.82 -4.75 11.19
N GLY A 185 4.50 -4.13 10.05
CA GLY A 185 5.44 -3.99 8.94
C GLY A 185 6.69 -3.17 9.32
N LEU A 186 6.52 -2.09 10.10
CA LEU A 186 7.65 -1.35 10.65
C LEU A 186 8.48 -2.19 11.64
N VAL A 187 7.82 -2.91 12.54
CA VAL A 187 8.48 -3.81 13.49
C VAL A 187 9.24 -4.92 12.74
N MET A 188 8.68 -5.45 11.64
CA MET A 188 9.35 -6.41 10.76
C MET A 188 10.67 -5.85 10.22
N GLU A 189 10.68 -4.61 9.72
CA GLU A 189 11.90 -3.97 9.24
C GLU A 189 12.91 -3.73 10.37
N GLN A 190 12.46 -3.22 11.52
CA GLN A 190 13.35 -2.92 12.65
C GLN A 190 14.04 -4.16 13.23
N LEU A 191 13.32 -5.27 13.38
CA LEU A 191 13.87 -6.51 13.94
C LEU A 191 14.80 -7.26 12.97
N ASN A 192 14.70 -6.95 11.67
CA ASN A 192 15.48 -7.63 10.64
C ASN A 192 16.66 -6.81 10.10
N VAL A 193 16.99 -5.67 10.72
CA VAL A 193 18.18 -4.87 10.35
C VAL A 193 19.44 -5.74 10.44
N GLY A 194 20.18 -5.81 9.34
CA GLY A 194 21.45 -6.55 9.26
C GLY A 194 21.33 -8.08 9.26
N ARG A 195 20.12 -8.66 9.31
CA ARG A 195 19.93 -10.11 9.26
C ARG A 195 20.10 -10.66 7.85
N SER A 196 20.61 -11.89 7.75
CA SER A 196 20.67 -12.63 6.49
C SER A 196 19.27 -13.15 6.10
N LYS A 197 19.07 -13.45 4.81
CA LYS A 197 17.81 -14.01 4.30
C LYS A 197 17.37 -15.34 4.96
N ASP A 198 18.35 -16.08 5.51
CA ASP A 198 18.12 -17.40 6.12
C ASP A 198 17.81 -17.29 7.62
N ASN A 199 17.95 -16.08 8.21
CA ASN A 199 17.72 -15.83 9.64
C ASN A 199 16.77 -14.63 9.85
N ILE A 200 15.67 -14.60 9.09
CA ILE A 200 14.64 -13.57 9.19
C ILE A 200 13.68 -13.88 10.33
N GLU A 201 13.39 -12.88 11.16
CA GLU A 201 12.35 -12.94 12.17
C GLU A 201 10.99 -12.64 11.54
N TRP A 202 10.20 -13.70 11.29
CA TRP A 202 8.89 -13.58 10.64
C TRP A 202 7.72 -13.31 11.59
N GLY A 203 7.95 -13.29 12.90
CA GLY A 203 6.91 -13.07 13.89
C GLY A 203 6.03 -11.84 13.59
N PRO A 204 6.61 -10.65 13.38
CA PRO A 204 5.82 -9.46 13.08
C PRO A 204 4.99 -9.58 11.81
N PHE A 205 5.52 -10.24 10.76
CA PHE A 205 4.78 -10.49 9.53
C PHE A 205 3.54 -11.37 9.78
N ILE A 206 3.69 -12.43 10.57
CA ILE A 206 2.59 -13.35 10.91
C ILE A 206 1.52 -12.62 11.72
N TRP A 207 1.90 -11.90 12.77
CA TRP A 207 0.95 -11.14 13.59
C TRP A 207 0.28 -10.02 12.82
N GLY A 208 1.01 -9.32 11.97
CA GLY A 208 0.46 -8.33 11.06
C GLY A 208 -0.54 -8.93 10.07
N SER A 209 -0.26 -10.11 9.53
CA SER A 209 -1.18 -10.81 8.62
C SER A 209 -2.47 -11.22 9.32
N ILE A 210 -2.41 -11.70 10.56
CA ILE A 210 -3.61 -12.01 11.38
C ILE A 210 -4.44 -10.74 11.59
N ALA A 211 -3.80 -9.63 11.99
CA ALA A 211 -4.49 -8.35 12.14
C ALA A 211 -5.14 -7.89 10.81
N GLY A 212 -4.42 -8.06 9.69
CA GLY A 212 -4.89 -7.66 8.36
C GLY A 212 -6.10 -8.43 7.85
N VAL A 213 -6.29 -9.68 8.29
CA VAL A 213 -7.46 -10.49 7.90
C VAL A 213 -8.74 -10.05 8.62
N ALA A 214 -8.65 -9.53 9.84
CA ALA A 214 -9.83 -9.20 10.66
C ALA A 214 -10.81 -8.22 10.00
N PRO A 215 -10.39 -7.08 9.42
CA PRO A 215 -11.30 -6.18 8.69
C PRO A 215 -12.02 -6.86 7.51
N TRP A 216 -11.32 -7.75 6.80
CA TRP A 216 -11.91 -8.49 5.69
C TRP A 216 -12.98 -9.47 6.13
N ILE A 217 -12.78 -10.15 7.27
CA ILE A 217 -13.81 -11.01 7.86
C ILE A 217 -15.05 -10.18 8.18
N ALA A 218 -14.89 -9.01 8.80
CA ALA A 218 -16.02 -8.13 9.10
C ALA A 218 -16.77 -7.70 7.82
N ILE A 219 -16.06 -7.26 6.79
CA ILE A 219 -16.64 -6.85 5.50
C ILE A 219 -17.39 -8.01 4.85
N LEU A 220 -16.80 -9.21 4.83
CA LEU A 220 -17.45 -10.40 4.24
C LEU A 220 -18.70 -10.82 5.00
N LEU A 221 -18.71 -10.73 6.34
CA LEU A 221 -19.89 -11.02 7.14
C LEU A 221 -21.06 -10.10 6.77
N TYR A 222 -20.80 -8.81 6.56
CA TYR A 222 -21.83 -7.86 6.14
C TYR A 222 -22.24 -8.08 4.68
N MET A 223 -21.28 -8.30 3.78
CA MET A 223 -21.55 -8.58 2.37
C MET A 223 -22.46 -9.79 2.18
N PHE A 224 -22.27 -10.83 2.99
CA PHE A 224 -23.06 -12.07 2.92
C PHE A 224 -24.25 -12.10 3.88
N GLY A 225 -24.52 -11.04 4.60
CA GLY A 225 -25.58 -10.97 5.61
C GLY A 225 -26.98 -11.15 5.04
N THR A 226 -27.23 -10.80 3.77
CA THR A 226 -28.53 -10.97 3.12
C THR A 226 -28.85 -12.44 2.77
N GLY A 227 -27.85 -13.31 2.73
CA GLY A 227 -27.99 -14.72 2.30
C GLY A 227 -28.30 -14.91 0.82
N ASN A 228 -28.53 -13.83 0.07
CA ASN A 228 -28.89 -13.89 -1.34
C ASN A 228 -27.78 -13.30 -2.25
N PHE A 229 -26.84 -14.16 -2.61
CA PHE A 229 -25.67 -13.77 -3.42
C PHE A 229 -26.03 -13.25 -4.82
N GLY A 230 -27.19 -13.66 -5.36
CA GLY A 230 -27.64 -13.24 -6.69
C GLY A 230 -28.12 -11.78 -6.76
N GLU A 231 -28.41 -11.16 -5.61
CA GLU A 231 -28.84 -9.76 -5.52
C GLU A 231 -27.68 -8.78 -5.34
N VAL A 232 -26.49 -9.28 -5.05
CA VAL A 232 -25.29 -8.43 -4.90
C VAL A 232 -24.86 -7.91 -6.27
N PRO A 233 -24.88 -6.59 -6.50
CA PRO A 233 -24.52 -6.00 -7.78
C PRO A 233 -23.07 -6.38 -8.19
N TRP A 234 -22.85 -6.57 -9.49
CA TRP A 234 -21.54 -7.00 -10.02
C TRP A 234 -20.38 -6.08 -9.63
N PHE A 235 -20.62 -4.78 -9.51
CA PHE A 235 -19.58 -3.80 -9.15
C PHE A 235 -19.10 -3.98 -7.69
N VAL A 236 -19.95 -4.48 -6.80
CA VAL A 236 -19.59 -4.81 -5.41
C VAL A 236 -18.55 -5.94 -5.40
N TRP A 237 -18.76 -6.99 -6.21
CA TRP A 237 -17.79 -8.07 -6.40
C TRP A 237 -16.48 -7.55 -7.00
N ALA A 238 -16.57 -6.66 -7.97
CA ALA A 238 -15.41 -6.03 -8.58
C ALA A 238 -14.60 -5.20 -7.55
N ILE A 239 -15.28 -4.46 -6.68
CA ILE A 239 -14.66 -3.71 -5.58
C ILE A 239 -13.91 -4.69 -4.66
N VAL A 240 -14.60 -5.66 -4.05
CA VAL A 240 -13.99 -6.61 -3.10
C VAL A 240 -12.81 -7.35 -3.73
N GLY A 241 -13.01 -7.93 -4.91
CA GLY A 241 -11.97 -8.70 -5.59
C GLY A 241 -10.73 -7.85 -5.91
N THR A 242 -10.93 -6.65 -6.46
CA THR A 242 -9.83 -5.74 -6.80
C THR A 242 -9.06 -5.30 -5.56
N TYR A 243 -9.78 -4.97 -4.48
CA TYR A 243 -9.13 -4.54 -3.24
C TYR A 243 -8.43 -5.67 -2.52
N PHE A 244 -9.05 -6.82 -2.43
CA PHE A 244 -8.41 -8.00 -1.87
C PHE A 244 -7.08 -8.29 -2.58
N VAL A 245 -7.06 -8.26 -3.91
CA VAL A 245 -5.84 -8.42 -4.70
C VAL A 245 -4.86 -7.29 -4.41
N ALA A 246 -5.27 -6.02 -4.50
CA ALA A 246 -4.40 -4.88 -4.30
C ALA A 246 -3.74 -4.89 -2.91
N PHE A 247 -4.50 -5.12 -1.85
CA PHE A 247 -3.96 -5.20 -0.49
C PHE A 247 -2.96 -6.34 -0.32
N ASN A 248 -3.19 -7.50 -0.94
CA ASN A 248 -2.27 -8.64 -0.85
C ASN A 248 -0.97 -8.47 -1.65
N THR A 249 -0.90 -7.53 -2.60
CA THR A 249 0.36 -7.24 -3.31
C THR A 249 1.44 -6.67 -2.39
N PHE A 250 1.08 -5.96 -1.32
CA PHE A 250 2.02 -5.37 -0.37
C PHE A 250 2.77 -6.42 0.47
N PRO A 251 2.09 -7.36 1.16
CA PRO A 251 2.78 -8.44 1.86
C PRO A 251 3.57 -9.35 0.91
N ILE A 252 3.10 -9.58 -0.33
CA ILE A 252 3.88 -10.32 -1.34
C ILE A 252 5.18 -9.58 -1.66
N ASN A 253 5.14 -8.25 -1.88
CA ASN A 253 6.34 -7.45 -2.11
C ASN A 253 7.32 -7.56 -0.93
N MET A 254 6.83 -7.55 0.33
CA MET A 254 7.64 -7.75 1.51
C MET A 254 8.32 -9.13 1.52
N ILE A 255 7.57 -10.20 1.25
CA ILE A 255 8.13 -11.57 1.20
C ILE A 255 9.25 -11.65 0.16
N LEU A 256 9.02 -11.11 -1.05
CA LEU A 256 10.01 -11.11 -2.11
C LEU A 256 11.29 -10.36 -1.71
N GLN A 257 11.13 -9.23 -1.00
CA GLN A 257 12.22 -8.39 -0.52
C GLN A 257 13.06 -9.11 0.55
N TYR A 258 12.43 -9.72 1.56
CA TYR A 258 13.14 -10.45 2.60
C TYR A 258 13.76 -11.76 2.10
N LYS A 259 13.11 -12.45 1.16
CA LYS A 259 13.68 -13.62 0.49
C LYS A 259 14.72 -13.28 -0.58
N LYS A 260 14.95 -11.98 -0.86
CA LYS A 260 15.90 -11.48 -1.86
C LYS A 260 15.72 -12.10 -3.25
N VAL A 261 14.47 -12.22 -3.71
CA VAL A 261 14.14 -12.87 -4.98
C VAL A 261 14.46 -11.95 -6.15
N GLY A 262 15.41 -12.33 -7.01
CA GLY A 262 15.76 -11.60 -8.22
C GLY A 262 16.11 -10.12 -7.94
N LYS A 263 15.36 -9.18 -8.51
CA LYS A 263 15.58 -7.72 -8.32
C LYS A 263 15.29 -7.24 -6.90
N TRP A 264 14.45 -7.96 -6.13
CA TRP A 264 14.16 -7.63 -4.73
C TRP A 264 15.34 -7.91 -3.78
N ALA A 265 16.47 -8.43 -4.27
CA ALA A 265 17.72 -8.45 -3.52
C ALA A 265 18.23 -7.04 -3.20
N ASP A 266 17.89 -6.05 -4.04
CA ASP A 266 18.07 -4.62 -3.77
C ASP A 266 16.86 -4.08 -2.99
N TYR A 267 17.10 -3.56 -1.78
CA TYR A 267 16.07 -2.97 -0.94
C TYR A 267 15.37 -1.78 -1.62
N LEU A 268 16.11 -0.93 -2.33
CA LEU A 268 15.54 0.23 -3.02
C LEU A 268 14.60 -0.17 -4.18
N TYR A 269 14.82 -1.34 -4.77
CA TYR A 269 13.87 -1.88 -5.75
C TYR A 269 12.52 -2.22 -5.11
N GLY A 270 12.54 -2.90 -3.96
CA GLY A 270 11.33 -3.17 -3.19
C GLY A 270 10.61 -1.89 -2.76
N GLU A 271 11.36 -0.87 -2.33
CA GLU A 271 10.82 0.46 -2.03
C GLU A 271 10.11 1.10 -3.22
N ARG A 272 10.74 1.09 -4.39
CA ARG A 272 10.11 1.59 -5.61
C ARG A 272 8.84 0.83 -5.95
N VAL A 273 8.81 -0.48 -5.75
CA VAL A 273 7.60 -1.29 -5.96
C VAL A 273 6.49 -0.87 -4.98
N TYR A 274 6.78 -0.65 -3.70
CA TYR A 274 5.80 -0.13 -2.73
C TYR A 274 5.19 1.20 -3.17
N ILE A 275 6.01 2.13 -3.69
CA ILE A 275 5.53 3.43 -4.19
C ILE A 275 4.55 3.24 -5.36
N VAL A 276 4.88 2.36 -6.31
CA VAL A 276 4.01 2.04 -7.46
C VAL A 276 2.71 1.39 -7.00
N LEU A 277 2.81 0.38 -6.12
CA LEU A 277 1.64 -0.32 -5.57
C LEU A 277 0.71 0.65 -4.83
N SER A 278 1.28 1.58 -4.05
CA SER A 278 0.51 2.61 -3.35
C SER A 278 -0.27 3.49 -4.32
N LEU A 279 0.38 3.99 -5.38
CA LEU A 279 -0.31 4.81 -6.38
C LEU A 279 -1.43 4.02 -7.07
N ILE A 280 -1.14 2.80 -7.54
CA ILE A 280 -2.12 1.97 -8.25
C ILE A 280 -3.31 1.64 -7.35
N ALA A 281 -3.07 1.11 -6.14
CA ALA A 281 -4.12 0.72 -5.23
C ALA A 281 -5.03 1.91 -4.85
N LYS A 282 -4.45 3.06 -4.51
CA LYS A 282 -5.20 4.25 -4.13
C LYS A 282 -5.95 4.86 -5.31
N SER A 283 -5.35 4.87 -6.51
CA SER A 283 -6.03 5.33 -7.73
C SER A 283 -7.24 4.46 -8.04
N ILE A 284 -7.05 3.13 -8.06
CA ILE A 284 -8.15 2.19 -8.33
C ILE A 284 -9.26 2.39 -7.30
N LEU A 285 -8.93 2.50 -6.00
CA LEU A 285 -9.94 2.74 -4.95
C LEU A 285 -10.70 4.03 -5.21
N ALA A 286 -9.99 5.13 -5.34
CA ALA A 286 -10.62 6.42 -5.51
C ALA A 286 -11.62 6.42 -6.69
N TRP A 287 -11.23 5.86 -7.83
CA TRP A 287 -12.10 5.81 -9.01
C TRP A 287 -13.23 4.78 -8.90
N LEU A 288 -12.99 3.59 -8.35
CA LEU A 288 -14.07 2.59 -8.16
C LEU A 288 -15.11 3.07 -7.15
N VAL A 289 -14.68 3.72 -6.07
CA VAL A 289 -15.60 4.31 -5.10
C VAL A 289 -16.42 5.42 -5.74
N LEU A 290 -15.78 6.30 -6.52
CA LEU A 290 -16.48 7.35 -7.25
C LEU A 290 -17.53 6.76 -8.19
N PHE A 291 -17.17 5.77 -9.01
CA PHE A 291 -18.08 5.11 -9.92
C PHE A 291 -19.15 4.27 -9.19
N GLY A 292 -18.82 3.63 -8.07
CA GLY A 292 -19.76 2.88 -7.26
C GLY A 292 -20.85 3.76 -6.64
N ALA A 293 -20.47 4.93 -6.12
CA ALA A 293 -21.42 5.91 -5.59
C ALA A 293 -22.32 6.54 -6.67
N MET A 294 -21.97 6.43 -7.95
CA MET A 294 -22.79 6.92 -9.08
C MET A 294 -23.82 5.91 -9.56
N GLN A 295 -23.75 4.65 -9.11
CA GLN A 295 -24.72 3.62 -9.50
C GLN A 295 -26.09 3.89 -8.85
N PRO A 296 -27.20 3.58 -9.54
CA PRO A 296 -28.54 3.78 -9.02
C PRO A 296 -28.83 2.90 -7.80
#